data_fa74a0791a21de11d5ec67c2d294e20d
#
_entry.id   fa74a0791a21de11d5ec67c2d294e20d
#
_cell.length_a   1.000
_cell.length_b   1.000
_cell.length_c   1.000
_cell.angle_alpha   90.00
_cell.angle_beta   90.00
_cell.angle_gamma   90.00
#
_symmetry.space_group_name_H-M   'P 1'
#
loop_
_entity.id
_entity.type
_entity.pdbx_description
1 polymer ?
#
loop_
_entity_poly.entity_id
_entity_poly.type
_entity_poly.pdbx_seq_one_letter_code
_entity_poly.pdbx_strand_id
1 'polypeptide(L)'
;MKKLPPKFLTVPPATRRYVILIGMSSQEQNAQTTASTDADAPQTPKKKTVPPEFFRQPYSFVRRGDRLTSRRQKAWDTYSQTHVLDIPRLRADTSVAPEATFDPVTIYGREAYQVVEIGSGLGEAIVHRASEMPEANFLAVEVYTPGIADLLLKMGQAGVENVRVAQANAPELLDNMLEENSVDELWVFFPDPWHKSRHHKRRLVSPAFADKVARVLKPGGIWRLATDWEEYAHVMRDVMEAHPDFENLHAGEGATEDDPVGGWAPRWEGRILTSFERKAREAGRRAHDLTYRRK
;
A
#
# COMPACT_ATOMS: atom_id res chain seq x y z
N MET A 1 7.66 46.00 -32.45
CA MET A 1 7.10 46.03 -31.12
C MET A 1 7.28 44.62 -30.49
N LYS A 2 8.26 44.48 -29.59
CA LYS A 2 8.55 43.20 -28.89
C LYS A 2 7.71 43.18 -27.61
N LYS A 3 6.85 42.17 -27.48
CA LYS A 3 6.09 41.90 -26.25
C LYS A 3 6.99 41.23 -25.21
N LEU A 4 7.09 41.81 -24.02
CA LEU A 4 7.76 41.26 -22.85
C LEU A 4 6.87 40.18 -22.21
N PRO A 5 7.46 39.10 -21.62
CA PRO A 5 6.69 38.08 -20.88
C PRO A 5 6.27 38.53 -19.48
N PRO A 6 5.21 37.96 -18.90
CA PRO A 6 4.71 38.33 -17.60
C PRO A 6 5.66 37.91 -16.46
N LYS A 7 5.80 38.78 -15.45
CA LYS A 7 6.57 38.54 -14.25
C LYS A 7 5.76 37.62 -13.31
N PHE A 8 6.35 36.51 -12.91
CA PHE A 8 5.84 35.68 -11.82
C PHE A 8 6.13 36.34 -10.48
N LEU A 9 5.07 36.54 -9.70
CA LEU A 9 5.14 36.95 -8.29
C LEU A 9 5.49 35.69 -7.46
N THR A 10 6.63 35.72 -6.83
CA THR A 10 7.03 34.75 -5.80
C THR A 10 6.37 35.08 -4.48
N VAL A 11 5.57 34.15 -3.93
CA VAL A 11 5.02 34.21 -2.57
C VAL A 11 6.04 33.55 -1.63
N PRO A 12 6.42 34.21 -0.51
CA PRO A 12 7.35 33.58 0.44
C PRO A 12 6.65 32.55 1.34
N PRO A 13 7.37 31.52 1.84
CA PRO A 13 6.79 30.49 2.69
C PRO A 13 6.50 31.03 4.10
N ALA A 14 5.31 30.71 4.59
CA ALA A 14 4.86 31.05 5.95
C ALA A 14 5.59 30.16 6.99
N THR A 15 6.45 30.75 7.79
CA THR A 15 7.11 30.13 8.93
C THR A 15 6.14 30.07 10.11
N ARG A 16 5.62 28.89 10.43
CA ARG A 16 4.90 28.67 11.71
C ARG A 16 5.91 28.37 12.81
N ARG A 17 6.05 29.33 13.74
CA ARG A 17 6.73 29.13 15.02
C ARG A 17 5.78 28.43 15.98
N TYR A 18 6.16 27.26 16.48
CA TYR A 18 5.54 26.66 17.66
C TYR A 18 6.16 27.24 18.92
N VAL A 19 5.33 27.80 19.79
CA VAL A 19 5.71 28.24 21.14
C VAL A 19 5.52 27.05 22.07
N ILE A 20 6.62 26.57 22.64
CA ILE A 20 6.57 25.56 23.71
C ILE A 20 6.40 26.33 25.04
N LEU A 21 5.26 26.12 25.69
CA LEU A 21 5.02 26.56 27.06
C LEU A 21 5.54 25.48 28.01
N ILE A 22 6.68 25.78 28.66
CA ILE A 22 7.19 25.03 29.80
C ILE A 22 6.56 25.61 31.06
N GLY A 23 5.65 24.87 31.68
CA GLY A 23 5.14 25.16 33.00
C GLY A 23 6.00 24.52 34.07
N MET A 24 6.80 25.31 34.75
CA MET A 24 7.41 24.94 36.05
C MET A 24 6.44 25.19 37.16
N SER A 25 6.20 24.21 38.03
CA SER A 25 5.71 24.46 39.38
C SER A 25 6.46 23.56 40.36
N SER A 26 7.21 24.24 41.21
CA SER A 26 7.89 23.70 42.38
C SER A 26 6.90 23.59 43.52
N GLN A 27 6.99 22.57 44.37
CA GLN A 27 7.02 22.71 45.81
C GLN A 27 7.44 21.38 46.50
N GLU A 28 8.41 21.60 47.39
CA GLU A 28 9.01 20.67 48.38
C GLU A 28 8.00 20.31 49.47
N GLN A 29 8.14 19.16 50.11
CA GLN A 29 8.48 19.00 51.52
C GLN A 29 8.48 17.54 51.99
N ASN A 30 9.65 17.13 52.46
CA ASN A 30 10.02 16.48 53.74
C ASN A 30 9.16 15.28 54.28
N ALA A 31 9.74 14.17 54.53
CA ALA A 31 10.60 13.67 55.55
C ALA A 31 10.34 12.19 55.96
N GLN A 32 11.44 11.53 56.26
CA GLN A 32 11.68 10.46 57.24
C GLN A 32 11.56 8.97 56.82
N THR A 33 12.73 8.46 56.54
CA THR A 33 13.47 7.29 57.04
C THR A 33 12.69 6.19 57.74
N THR A 34 12.71 4.98 57.17
CA THR A 34 13.16 3.77 57.87
C THR A 34 13.71 2.76 56.86
N ALA A 35 14.90 2.24 57.16
CA ALA A 35 15.62 1.25 56.39
C ALA A 35 14.98 -0.15 56.58
N SER A 36 14.86 -0.92 55.50
CA SER A 36 15.01 -2.37 55.54
C SER A 36 15.59 -2.86 54.21
N THR A 37 16.72 -3.48 54.33
CA THR A 37 17.47 -4.19 53.30
C THR A 37 16.67 -5.40 52.84
N ASP A 38 16.35 -5.46 51.52
CA ASP A 38 16.14 -6.72 50.82
C ASP A 38 16.70 -6.63 49.41
N ALA A 39 17.44 -7.66 49.04
CA ALA A 39 18.26 -7.73 47.84
C ALA A 39 17.41 -7.66 46.56
N ASP A 40 17.79 -6.72 45.69
CA ASP A 40 17.20 -6.51 44.37
C ASP A 40 17.73 -7.58 43.38
N ALA A 41 16.91 -8.56 43.07
CA ALA A 41 17.12 -9.46 41.95
C ALA A 41 16.70 -8.75 40.62
N PRO A 42 17.51 -8.85 39.54
CA PRO A 42 17.23 -8.14 38.32
C PRO A 42 15.87 -8.59 37.70
N GLN A 43 14.92 -7.68 37.66
CA GLN A 43 13.63 -7.91 37.05
C GLN A 43 13.80 -8.02 35.53
N THR A 44 13.58 -9.22 34.97
CA THR A 44 13.44 -9.42 33.53
C THR A 44 12.30 -8.54 33.00
N PRO A 45 12.51 -7.82 31.88
CA PRO A 45 11.48 -6.95 31.32
C PRO A 45 10.24 -7.78 30.95
N LYS A 46 9.12 -7.47 31.58
CA LYS A 46 7.81 -8.09 31.28
C LYS A 46 7.52 -7.88 29.79
N LYS A 47 7.45 -8.95 29.00
CA LYS A 47 6.94 -8.92 27.62
C LYS A 47 5.55 -8.26 27.64
N LYS A 48 5.44 -7.09 26.99
CA LYS A 48 4.13 -6.44 26.80
C LYS A 48 3.26 -7.40 25.99
N THR A 49 2.24 -7.96 26.61
CA THR A 49 1.23 -8.79 25.95
C THR A 49 0.40 -7.87 25.03
N VAL A 50 0.43 -8.15 23.75
CA VAL A 50 -0.40 -7.45 22.73
C VAL A 50 -1.83 -8.00 22.86
N PRO A 51 -2.88 -7.14 22.88
CA PRO A 51 -4.26 -7.61 22.97
C PRO A 51 -4.64 -8.54 21.81
N PRO A 52 -5.53 -9.55 22.04
CA PRO A 52 -5.84 -10.60 21.07
C PRO A 52 -6.40 -10.12 19.73
N GLU A 53 -7.11 -8.99 19.69
CA GLU A 53 -7.66 -8.37 18.49
C GLU A 53 -6.59 -7.95 17.47
N PHE A 54 -5.34 -7.74 17.89
CA PHE A 54 -4.24 -7.35 17.03
C PHE A 54 -3.49 -8.52 16.38
N PHE A 55 -3.80 -9.78 16.78
CA PHE A 55 -3.17 -10.98 16.19
C PHE A 55 -3.80 -11.44 14.87
N ARG A 56 -4.89 -10.83 14.40
CA ARG A 56 -5.71 -11.34 13.29
C ARG A 56 -5.43 -10.69 11.94
N GLN A 57 -4.62 -9.65 11.86
CA GLN A 57 -4.29 -9.03 10.57
C GLN A 57 -2.97 -9.58 10.02
N PRO A 58 -2.92 -9.98 8.74
CA PRO A 58 -1.66 -10.37 8.10
C PRO A 58 -0.78 -9.13 7.93
N TYR A 59 0.26 -9.02 8.76
CA TYR A 59 1.31 -8.04 8.50
C TYR A 59 2.14 -8.51 7.30
N SER A 60 2.43 -7.62 6.36
CA SER A 60 3.37 -7.89 5.29
C SER A 60 4.79 -8.01 5.88
N PHE A 61 5.44 -9.17 5.69
CA PHE A 61 6.65 -9.55 6.43
C PHE A 61 7.88 -9.71 5.54
N VAL A 62 8.11 -8.88 4.56
CA VAL A 62 9.37 -8.97 3.81
C VAL A 62 10.27 -7.79 4.13
N ARG A 63 10.87 -7.77 5.31
CA ARG A 63 12.10 -7.00 5.57
C ARG A 63 13.30 -7.74 4.96
N ARG A 64 13.56 -7.49 3.70
CA ARG A 64 14.89 -7.69 3.11
C ARG A 64 15.59 -6.35 3.23
N GLY A 65 16.62 -6.25 4.05
CA GLY A 65 17.47 -5.11 4.35
C GLY A 65 17.11 -3.74 3.79
N ASP A 66 17.02 -2.74 4.62
CA ASP A 66 16.61 -1.36 4.26
C ASP A 66 17.70 -0.55 3.54
N ARG A 67 18.87 -1.16 3.27
CA ARG A 67 20.02 -0.45 2.68
C ARG A 67 19.73 -0.10 1.21
N LEU A 68 19.74 1.19 0.91
CA LEU A 68 19.62 1.71 -0.44
C LEU A 68 20.99 1.73 -1.14
N THR A 69 21.02 1.41 -2.43
CA THR A 69 22.18 1.69 -3.29
C THR A 69 22.27 3.19 -3.52
N SER A 70 23.43 3.71 -3.91
CA SER A 70 23.63 5.14 -4.15
C SER A 70 22.59 5.73 -5.14
N ARG A 71 22.21 4.98 -6.16
CA ARG A 71 21.20 5.40 -7.14
C ARG A 71 19.81 5.50 -6.52
N ARG A 72 19.42 4.50 -5.70
CA ARG A 72 18.14 4.49 -4.97
C ARG A 72 18.10 5.59 -3.91
N GLN A 73 19.21 5.80 -3.20
CA GLN A 73 19.32 6.86 -2.21
C GLN A 73 19.11 8.22 -2.85
N LYS A 74 19.77 8.49 -3.99
CA LYS A 74 19.58 9.75 -4.73
C LYS A 74 18.13 9.96 -5.16
N ALA A 75 17.45 8.92 -5.64
CA ALA A 75 16.04 9.02 -6.01
C ALA A 75 15.15 9.29 -4.78
N TRP A 76 15.41 8.60 -3.66
CA TRP A 76 14.74 8.85 -2.39
C TRP A 76 14.90 10.29 -1.93
N ASP A 77 16.13 10.80 -1.87
CA ASP A 77 16.44 12.17 -1.42
C ASP A 77 15.79 13.23 -2.32
N THR A 78 15.65 12.91 -3.62
CA THR A 78 15.07 13.83 -4.59
C THR A 78 13.55 13.89 -4.54
N TYR A 79 12.88 12.72 -4.40
CA TYR A 79 11.44 12.61 -4.68
C TYR A 79 10.58 12.24 -3.45
N SER A 80 11.18 11.73 -2.36
CA SER A 80 10.36 11.22 -1.24
C SER A 80 9.52 12.30 -0.58
N GLN A 81 10.03 13.52 -0.42
CA GLN A 81 9.31 14.62 0.23
C GLN A 81 8.04 15.06 -0.53
N THR A 82 8.00 14.85 -1.85
CA THR A 82 6.86 15.27 -2.68
C THR A 82 5.93 14.12 -3.05
N HIS A 83 6.44 12.88 -3.09
CA HIS A 83 5.69 11.74 -3.61
C HIS A 83 5.37 10.67 -2.56
N VAL A 84 6.14 10.57 -1.46
CA VAL A 84 5.81 9.65 -0.36
C VAL A 84 4.96 10.39 0.66
N LEU A 85 3.78 9.81 0.96
CA LEU A 85 2.84 10.41 1.88
C LEU A 85 3.34 10.32 3.32
N ASP A 86 3.22 11.42 4.06
CA ASP A 86 3.40 11.43 5.51
C ASP A 86 2.11 10.93 6.16
N ILE A 87 2.15 9.70 6.67
CA ILE A 87 0.97 9.02 7.21
C ILE A 87 1.11 8.91 8.73
N PRO A 88 0.11 9.33 9.52
CA PRO A 88 0.06 9.10 10.96
C PRO A 88 0.22 7.62 11.30
N ARG A 89 1.08 7.30 12.29
CA ARG A 89 1.47 5.93 12.65
C ARG A 89 1.01 5.57 14.05
N LEU A 90 0.58 4.32 14.24
CA LEU A 90 0.25 3.81 15.59
C LEU A 90 1.44 3.18 16.30
N ARG A 91 2.05 2.15 15.71
CA ARG A 91 3.02 1.28 16.39
C ARG A 91 4.21 0.88 15.54
N ALA A 92 4.02 0.65 14.28
CA ALA A 92 5.04 0.22 13.33
C ALA A 92 5.19 1.25 12.22
N ASP A 93 6.35 1.27 11.59
CA ASP A 93 6.68 2.21 10.50
C ASP A 93 5.74 2.09 9.29
N THR A 94 5.01 0.98 9.18
CA THR A 94 4.03 0.72 8.11
C THR A 94 2.59 0.69 8.59
N SER A 95 2.33 0.92 9.89
CA SER A 95 0.96 1.02 10.42
C SER A 95 0.28 2.31 9.94
N VAL A 96 -1.05 2.31 9.93
CA VAL A 96 -1.87 3.49 9.59
C VAL A 96 -2.78 3.79 10.76
N ALA A 97 -2.63 4.97 11.34
CA ALA A 97 -3.46 5.39 12.47
C ALA A 97 -4.90 5.70 12.02
N PRO A 98 -5.92 5.54 12.89
CA PRO A 98 -7.32 5.78 12.54
C PRO A 98 -7.64 7.21 12.10
N GLU A 99 -6.83 8.19 12.51
CA GLU A 99 -6.95 9.58 12.12
C GLU A 99 -6.33 9.91 10.75
N ALA A 100 -5.72 8.92 10.08
CA ALA A 100 -5.16 9.10 8.75
C ALA A 100 -6.27 9.37 7.73
N THR A 101 -6.03 10.31 6.83
CA THR A 101 -6.98 10.68 5.78
C THR A 101 -6.29 10.71 4.41
N PHE A 102 -7.07 10.46 3.37
CA PHE A 102 -6.63 10.57 1.98
C PHE A 102 -7.60 11.48 1.23
N ASP A 103 -7.17 12.72 1.02
CA ASP A 103 -7.92 13.69 0.22
C ASP A 103 -7.18 13.91 -1.11
N PRO A 104 -7.74 13.43 -2.25
CA PRO A 104 -7.12 13.57 -3.56
C PRO A 104 -6.85 15.02 -3.96
N VAL A 105 -7.73 15.95 -3.56
CA VAL A 105 -7.54 17.38 -3.88
C VAL A 105 -6.31 17.94 -3.18
N THR A 106 -6.13 17.62 -1.90
CA THR A 106 -4.94 18.04 -1.16
C THR A 106 -3.67 17.37 -1.67
N ILE A 107 -3.76 16.09 -2.05
CA ILE A 107 -2.59 15.25 -2.37
C ILE A 107 -2.13 15.44 -3.82
N TYR A 108 -3.07 15.58 -4.78
CA TYR A 108 -2.78 15.70 -6.23
C TYR A 108 -3.15 17.06 -6.80
N GLY A 109 -3.82 17.93 -6.03
CA GLY A 109 -4.36 19.21 -6.51
C GLY A 109 -5.63 19.07 -7.35
N ARG A 110 -6.23 17.88 -7.39
CA ARG A 110 -7.41 17.58 -8.22
C ARG A 110 -8.16 16.35 -7.75
N GLU A 111 -9.45 16.28 -8.07
CA GLU A 111 -10.22 15.04 -8.16
C GLU A 111 -10.05 14.45 -9.56
N ALA A 112 -9.81 13.14 -9.65
CA ALA A 112 -9.65 12.43 -10.90
C ALA A 112 -9.92 10.94 -10.72
N TYR A 113 -9.88 10.16 -11.80
CA TYR A 113 -9.93 8.70 -11.75
C TYR A 113 -8.83 8.18 -10.82
N GLN A 114 -9.22 7.50 -9.73
CA GLN A 114 -8.31 7.07 -8.68
C GLN A 114 -7.96 5.60 -8.82
N VAL A 115 -6.68 5.32 -9.05
CA VAL A 115 -6.12 3.96 -9.12
C VAL A 115 -5.30 3.69 -7.88
N VAL A 116 -5.43 2.49 -7.29
CA VAL A 116 -4.63 2.04 -6.15
C VAL A 116 -3.95 0.71 -6.50
N GLU A 117 -2.61 0.65 -6.46
CA GLU A 117 -1.86 -0.61 -6.58
C GLU A 117 -1.33 -1.03 -5.21
N ILE A 118 -1.75 -2.21 -4.74
CA ILE A 118 -1.30 -2.79 -3.46
C ILE A 118 -0.18 -3.78 -3.73
N GLY A 119 0.97 -3.55 -3.07
CA GLY A 119 2.20 -4.30 -3.31
C GLY A 119 2.90 -3.86 -4.59
N SER A 120 2.99 -2.55 -4.83
CA SER A 120 3.56 -2.00 -6.07
C SER A 120 5.02 -2.40 -6.34
N GLY A 121 5.71 -2.96 -5.34
CA GLY A 121 7.06 -3.48 -5.47
C GLY A 121 8.05 -2.46 -6.04
N LEU A 122 8.58 -2.73 -7.23
CA LEU A 122 9.51 -1.82 -7.93
C LEU A 122 8.80 -0.74 -8.75
N GLY A 123 7.48 -0.65 -8.69
CA GLY A 123 6.68 0.38 -9.36
C GLY A 123 6.56 0.23 -10.88
N GLU A 124 6.91 -0.94 -11.45
CA GLU A 124 6.96 -1.12 -12.91
C GLU A 124 5.57 -0.94 -13.56
N ALA A 125 4.52 -1.55 -12.97
CA ALA A 125 3.17 -1.47 -13.53
C ALA A 125 2.54 -0.10 -13.33
N ILE A 126 2.57 0.43 -12.10
CA ILE A 126 1.91 1.69 -11.77
C ILE A 126 2.56 2.90 -12.49
N VAL A 127 3.90 2.96 -12.58
CA VAL A 127 4.59 4.06 -13.25
C VAL A 127 4.34 4.03 -14.76
N HIS A 128 4.35 2.83 -15.36
CA HIS A 128 4.02 2.68 -16.78
C HIS A 128 2.60 3.19 -17.05
N ARG A 129 1.61 2.72 -16.31
CA ARG A 129 0.22 3.12 -16.51
C ARG A 129 -0.01 4.60 -16.22
N ALA A 130 0.62 5.14 -15.18
CA ALA A 130 0.54 6.56 -14.85
C ALA A 130 1.11 7.46 -15.97
N SER A 131 2.12 7.00 -16.70
CA SER A 131 2.64 7.72 -17.87
C SER A 131 1.68 7.73 -19.07
N GLU A 132 0.81 6.72 -19.18
CA GLU A 132 -0.22 6.63 -20.22
C GLU A 132 -1.51 7.38 -19.86
N MET A 133 -1.76 7.63 -18.57
CA MET A 133 -2.95 8.29 -18.04
C MET A 133 -2.58 9.46 -17.13
N PRO A 134 -2.00 10.55 -17.67
CA PRO A 134 -1.57 11.69 -16.87
C PRO A 134 -2.73 12.43 -16.17
N GLU A 135 -3.94 12.26 -16.66
CA GLU A 135 -5.17 12.82 -16.07
C GLU A 135 -5.67 12.05 -14.85
N ALA A 136 -5.27 10.79 -14.65
CA ALA A 136 -5.66 9.97 -13.50
C ALA A 136 -4.71 10.15 -12.31
N ASN A 137 -5.18 9.80 -11.11
CA ASN A 137 -4.41 9.77 -9.88
C ASN A 137 -4.02 8.34 -9.54
N PHE A 138 -2.78 8.11 -9.14
CA PHE A 138 -2.26 6.79 -8.82
C PHE A 138 -1.68 6.75 -7.40
N LEU A 139 -2.16 5.82 -6.57
CA LEU A 139 -1.63 5.55 -5.24
C LEU A 139 -0.94 4.19 -5.22
N ALA A 140 0.39 4.19 -5.05
CA ALA A 140 1.18 2.99 -4.82
C ALA A 140 1.22 2.68 -3.33
N VAL A 141 0.88 1.46 -2.93
CA VAL A 141 0.97 0.99 -1.54
C VAL A 141 2.05 -0.07 -1.46
N GLU A 142 3.10 0.19 -0.68
CA GLU A 142 4.25 -0.70 -0.55
C GLU A 142 4.85 -0.57 0.86
N VAL A 143 5.42 -1.67 1.40
CA VAL A 143 6.07 -1.67 2.72
C VAL A 143 7.60 -1.71 2.62
N TYR A 144 8.14 -2.09 1.47
CA TYR A 144 9.56 -2.32 1.25
C TYR A 144 10.26 -1.08 0.72
N THR A 145 10.99 -0.37 1.59
CA THR A 145 11.68 0.90 1.26
C THR A 145 12.54 0.85 -0.01
N PRO A 146 13.37 -0.20 -0.26
CA PRO A 146 14.11 -0.25 -1.51
C PRO A 146 13.24 -0.42 -2.77
N GLY A 147 12.06 -1.01 -2.65
CA GLY A 147 11.06 -1.06 -3.72
C GLY A 147 10.52 0.33 -4.03
N ILE A 148 10.13 1.08 -2.99
CA ILE A 148 9.68 2.48 -3.11
C ILE A 148 10.76 3.34 -3.76
N ALA A 149 12.02 3.19 -3.35
CA ALA A 149 13.12 3.95 -3.95
C ALA A 149 13.33 3.64 -5.45
N ASP A 150 13.11 2.39 -5.90
CA ASP A 150 13.10 2.04 -7.31
C ASP A 150 11.89 2.63 -8.05
N LEU A 151 10.71 2.64 -7.42
CA LEU A 151 9.51 3.28 -7.95
C LEU A 151 9.78 4.78 -8.18
N LEU A 152 10.27 5.50 -7.17
CA LEU A 152 10.63 6.92 -7.27
C LEU A 152 11.66 7.18 -8.37
N LEU A 153 12.65 6.29 -8.50
CA LEU A 153 13.63 6.37 -9.59
C LEU A 153 12.99 6.27 -10.97
N LYS A 154 12.05 5.32 -11.16
CA LYS A 154 11.33 5.16 -12.43
C LYS A 154 10.40 6.32 -12.71
N MET A 155 9.70 6.85 -11.70
CA MET A 155 8.90 8.06 -11.83
C MET A 155 9.72 9.23 -12.36
N GLY A 156 10.88 9.50 -11.74
CA GLY A 156 11.77 10.57 -12.19
C GLY A 156 12.32 10.36 -13.61
N GLN A 157 12.60 9.11 -14.02
CA GLN A 157 13.04 8.76 -15.36
C GLN A 157 11.94 8.93 -16.43
N ALA A 158 10.70 8.64 -16.06
CA ALA A 158 9.54 8.74 -16.95
C ALA A 158 8.88 10.13 -16.93
N GLY A 159 9.29 11.02 -16.03
CA GLY A 159 8.66 12.34 -15.85
C GLY A 159 7.22 12.25 -15.35
N VAL A 160 6.92 11.25 -14.52
CA VAL A 160 5.57 10.98 -14.01
C VAL A 160 5.36 11.73 -12.68
N GLU A 161 4.31 12.55 -12.62
CA GLU A 161 4.00 13.41 -11.47
C GLU A 161 2.69 13.02 -10.76
N ASN A 162 1.88 12.16 -11.36
CA ASN A 162 0.55 11.78 -10.90
C ASN A 162 0.53 10.49 -10.04
N VAL A 163 1.68 10.07 -9.52
CA VAL A 163 1.80 8.95 -8.57
C VAL A 163 2.13 9.48 -7.17
N ARG A 164 1.48 8.93 -6.16
CA ARG A 164 1.86 9.08 -4.75
C ARG A 164 2.11 7.71 -4.16
N VAL A 165 2.92 7.65 -3.12
CA VAL A 165 3.34 6.41 -2.48
C VAL A 165 2.95 6.43 -1.02
N ALA A 166 2.20 5.43 -0.58
CA ALA A 166 1.93 5.13 0.81
C ALA A 166 2.83 3.98 1.25
N GLN A 167 3.82 4.26 2.10
CA GLN A 167 4.57 3.21 2.77
C GLN A 167 3.73 2.64 3.91
N ALA A 168 2.82 1.71 3.64
CA ALA A 168 1.80 1.30 4.58
C ALA A 168 1.40 -0.17 4.45
N ASN A 169 0.90 -0.72 5.56
CA ASN A 169 0.19 -1.99 5.58
C ASN A 169 -1.18 -1.82 4.88
N ALA A 170 -1.39 -2.55 3.80
CA ALA A 170 -2.55 -2.35 2.94
C ALA A 170 -3.91 -2.53 3.64
N PRO A 171 -4.16 -3.56 4.49
CA PRO A 171 -5.43 -3.67 5.21
C PRO A 171 -5.75 -2.46 6.10
N GLU A 172 -4.74 -1.92 6.80
CA GLU A 172 -4.92 -0.73 7.65
C GLU A 172 -5.12 0.54 6.82
N LEU A 173 -4.43 0.65 5.67
CA LEU A 173 -4.63 1.77 4.74
C LEU A 173 -6.06 1.77 4.19
N LEU A 174 -6.56 0.62 3.77
CA LEU A 174 -7.94 0.51 3.31
C LEU A 174 -8.93 0.87 4.42
N ASP A 175 -8.72 0.42 5.67
CA ASP A 175 -9.67 0.67 6.77
C ASP A 175 -9.66 2.13 7.25
N ASN A 176 -8.46 2.71 7.40
CA ASN A 176 -8.28 3.94 8.17
C ASN A 176 -8.08 5.18 7.28
N MET A 177 -7.61 5.00 6.04
CA MET A 177 -7.17 6.14 5.24
C MET A 177 -8.04 6.38 3.99
N LEU A 178 -8.52 5.32 3.34
CA LEU A 178 -9.37 5.45 2.15
C LEU A 178 -10.85 5.51 2.55
N GLU A 179 -11.56 6.49 2.00
CA GLU A 179 -13.00 6.63 2.20
C GLU A 179 -13.79 5.57 1.41
N GLU A 180 -15.04 5.38 1.79
CA GLU A 180 -15.97 4.53 1.04
C GLU A 180 -16.21 5.10 -0.36
N ASN A 181 -16.27 4.22 -1.36
CA ASN A 181 -16.56 4.61 -2.74
C ASN A 181 -15.62 5.70 -3.30
N SER A 182 -14.33 5.66 -2.91
CA SER A 182 -13.32 6.64 -3.31
C SER A 182 -12.38 6.17 -4.42
N VAL A 183 -12.33 4.85 -4.69
CA VAL A 183 -11.39 4.23 -5.62
C VAL A 183 -12.12 3.74 -6.86
N ASP A 184 -11.62 4.09 -8.05
CA ASP A 184 -12.18 3.64 -9.32
C ASP A 184 -11.61 2.28 -9.75
N GLU A 185 -10.31 2.05 -9.48
CA GLU A 185 -9.66 0.80 -9.84
C GLU A 185 -8.61 0.40 -8.79
N LEU A 186 -8.59 -0.89 -8.41
CA LEU A 186 -7.64 -1.45 -7.45
C LEU A 186 -6.91 -2.64 -8.07
N TRP A 187 -5.58 -2.68 -7.88
CA TRP A 187 -4.72 -3.74 -8.39
C TRP A 187 -4.01 -4.48 -7.28
N VAL A 188 -3.93 -5.81 -7.43
CA VAL A 188 -3.08 -6.68 -6.61
C VAL A 188 -2.37 -7.64 -7.54
N PHE A 189 -1.12 -7.36 -7.86
CA PHE A 189 -0.35 -8.18 -8.78
C PHE A 189 0.77 -8.93 -8.08
N PHE A 190 0.80 -10.24 -8.26
CA PHE A 190 1.81 -11.17 -7.75
C PHE A 190 2.06 -11.04 -6.24
N PRO A 191 0.99 -11.02 -5.41
CA PRO A 191 1.15 -11.01 -3.96
C PRO A 191 1.81 -12.30 -3.48
N ASP A 192 2.48 -12.26 -2.31
CA ASP A 192 3.16 -13.40 -1.73
C ASP A 192 2.25 -14.65 -1.63
N PRO A 193 2.56 -15.76 -2.30
CA PRO A 193 1.69 -16.95 -2.35
C PRO A 193 1.77 -17.80 -1.08
N TRP A 194 2.78 -17.61 -0.23
CA TRP A 194 2.96 -18.33 1.02
C TRP A 194 2.81 -19.86 0.83
N HIS A 195 3.68 -20.50 0.07
CA HIS A 195 3.62 -21.89 -0.38
C HIS A 195 3.33 -22.94 0.72
N LYS A 196 3.74 -22.70 1.98
CA LYS A 196 3.52 -23.66 3.08
C LYS A 196 2.14 -23.46 3.66
N SER A 197 1.32 -24.51 3.76
CA SER A 197 -0.07 -24.48 4.26
C SER A 197 -0.23 -23.75 5.58
N ARG A 198 0.71 -23.92 6.54
CA ARG A 198 0.73 -23.18 7.82
C ARG A 198 0.84 -21.66 7.68
N HIS A 199 1.24 -21.17 6.49
CA HIS A 199 1.40 -19.74 6.17
C HIS A 199 0.25 -19.19 5.32
N HIS A 200 -0.70 -20.01 4.83
CA HIS A 200 -1.81 -19.55 3.98
C HIS A 200 -2.64 -18.45 4.64
N LYS A 201 -2.74 -18.45 5.99
CA LYS A 201 -3.38 -17.36 6.77
C LYS A 201 -2.72 -15.98 6.61
N ARG A 202 -1.55 -15.89 5.94
CA ARG A 202 -0.83 -14.65 5.63
C ARG A 202 -1.13 -14.12 4.24
N ARG A 203 -1.85 -14.90 3.42
CA ARG A 203 -2.26 -14.48 2.09
C ARG A 203 -3.09 -13.23 2.17
N LEU A 204 -2.80 -12.28 1.30
CA LEU A 204 -3.47 -10.98 1.29
C LEU A 204 -4.94 -11.13 0.89
N VAL A 205 -5.19 -11.80 -0.25
CA VAL A 205 -6.56 -11.99 -0.74
C VAL A 205 -7.27 -13.02 0.13
N SER A 206 -8.25 -12.55 0.87
CA SER A 206 -9.07 -13.28 1.83
C SER A 206 -10.45 -12.65 1.89
N PRO A 207 -11.50 -13.32 2.42
CA PRO A 207 -12.82 -12.71 2.55
C PRO A 207 -12.79 -11.36 3.27
N ALA A 208 -12.11 -11.26 4.41
CA ALA A 208 -11.99 -10.01 5.15
C ALA A 208 -11.23 -8.90 4.39
N PHE A 209 -10.31 -9.24 3.48
CA PHE A 209 -9.67 -8.28 2.62
C PHE A 209 -10.57 -7.85 1.46
N ALA A 210 -11.37 -8.78 0.92
CA ALA A 210 -12.37 -8.49 -0.09
C ALA A 210 -13.46 -7.54 0.42
N ASP A 211 -13.92 -7.70 1.67
CA ASP A 211 -14.84 -6.74 2.33
C ASP A 211 -14.26 -5.31 2.34
N LYS A 212 -12.97 -5.16 2.67
CA LYS A 212 -12.29 -3.86 2.70
C LYS A 212 -12.19 -3.24 1.31
N VAL A 213 -11.85 -4.04 0.29
CA VAL A 213 -11.78 -3.59 -1.09
C VAL A 213 -13.17 -3.20 -1.61
N ALA A 214 -14.21 -3.98 -1.29
CA ALA A 214 -15.59 -3.66 -1.63
C ALA A 214 -16.03 -2.31 -1.04
N ARG A 215 -15.62 -1.99 0.19
CA ARG A 215 -15.93 -0.72 0.84
C ARG A 215 -15.33 0.48 0.09
N VAL A 216 -14.07 0.41 -0.31
CA VAL A 216 -13.37 1.56 -0.91
C VAL A 216 -13.60 1.71 -2.40
N LEU A 217 -13.86 0.64 -3.13
CA LEU A 217 -14.18 0.72 -4.55
C LEU A 217 -15.56 1.39 -4.76
N LYS A 218 -15.66 2.24 -5.76
CA LYS A 218 -16.92 2.79 -6.22
C LYS A 218 -17.82 1.69 -6.80
N PRO A 219 -19.15 1.80 -6.77
CA PRO A 219 -20.02 0.96 -7.60
C PRO A 219 -19.58 1.03 -9.07
N GLY A 220 -19.42 -0.13 -9.71
CA GLY A 220 -18.83 -0.24 -11.04
C GLY A 220 -17.30 -0.21 -11.08
N GLY A 221 -16.63 0.05 -9.96
CA GLY A 221 -15.17 0.04 -9.86
C GLY A 221 -14.56 -1.34 -10.10
N ILE A 222 -13.32 -1.36 -10.58
CA ILE A 222 -12.66 -2.58 -11.07
C ILE A 222 -11.58 -3.04 -10.07
N TRP A 223 -11.58 -4.33 -9.77
CA TRP A 223 -10.47 -4.98 -9.07
C TRP A 223 -9.76 -5.95 -9.99
N ARG A 224 -8.46 -5.70 -10.26
CA ARG A 224 -7.61 -6.59 -11.04
C ARG A 224 -6.65 -7.34 -10.13
N LEU A 225 -6.58 -8.65 -10.36
CA LEU A 225 -5.71 -9.57 -9.64
C LEU A 225 -4.85 -10.33 -10.65
N ALA A 226 -3.60 -10.63 -10.28
CA ALA A 226 -2.78 -11.56 -11.02
C ALA A 226 -1.84 -12.32 -10.07
N THR A 227 -1.61 -13.60 -10.35
CA THR A 227 -0.61 -14.42 -9.67
C THR A 227 -0.06 -15.48 -10.60
N ASP A 228 1.20 -15.87 -10.39
CA ASP A 228 1.86 -16.98 -11.09
C ASP A 228 1.83 -18.29 -10.28
N TRP A 229 1.10 -18.31 -9.16
CA TRP A 229 0.94 -19.45 -8.30
C TRP A 229 -0.47 -20.03 -8.44
N GLU A 230 -0.60 -21.11 -9.19
CA GLU A 230 -1.88 -21.70 -9.62
C GLU A 230 -2.82 -22.00 -8.45
N GLU A 231 -2.32 -22.65 -7.38
CA GLU A 231 -3.14 -22.96 -6.21
C GLU A 231 -3.66 -21.67 -5.53
N TYR A 232 -2.84 -20.60 -5.50
CA TYR A 232 -3.31 -19.31 -4.95
C TYR A 232 -4.27 -18.59 -5.90
N ALA A 233 -4.10 -18.77 -7.23
CA ALA A 233 -5.05 -18.24 -8.20
C ALA A 233 -6.46 -18.81 -7.97
N HIS A 234 -6.59 -20.11 -7.77
CA HIS A 234 -7.87 -20.75 -7.42
C HIS A 234 -8.44 -20.21 -6.12
N VAL A 235 -7.63 -20.07 -5.05
CA VAL A 235 -8.09 -19.48 -3.78
C VAL A 235 -8.56 -18.04 -3.97
N MET A 236 -7.86 -17.22 -4.77
CA MET A 236 -8.31 -15.85 -5.07
C MET A 236 -9.68 -15.87 -5.76
N ARG A 237 -9.85 -16.71 -6.78
CA ARG A 237 -11.12 -16.88 -7.50
C ARG A 237 -12.24 -17.29 -6.54
N ASP A 238 -12.00 -18.33 -5.73
CA ASP A 238 -13.01 -18.85 -4.81
C ASP A 238 -13.46 -17.78 -3.79
N VAL A 239 -12.53 -16.99 -3.26
CA VAL A 239 -12.84 -15.86 -2.36
C VAL A 239 -13.73 -14.84 -3.06
N MET A 240 -13.41 -14.52 -4.31
CA MET A 240 -14.10 -13.48 -5.06
C MET A 240 -15.47 -13.93 -5.57
N GLU A 241 -15.59 -15.19 -6.05
CA GLU A 241 -16.88 -15.76 -6.49
C GLU A 241 -17.88 -15.91 -5.33
N ALA A 242 -17.36 -16.14 -4.10
CA ALA A 242 -18.21 -16.21 -2.92
C ALA A 242 -18.63 -14.82 -2.38
N HIS A 243 -18.01 -13.74 -2.85
CA HIS A 243 -18.28 -12.40 -2.31
C HIS A 243 -19.50 -11.75 -2.98
N PRO A 244 -20.54 -11.32 -2.24
CA PRO A 244 -21.79 -10.84 -2.81
C PRO A 244 -21.67 -9.57 -3.64
N ASP A 245 -20.70 -8.69 -3.31
CA ASP A 245 -20.54 -7.37 -3.91
C ASP A 245 -19.67 -7.36 -5.17
N PHE A 246 -19.14 -8.51 -5.59
CA PHE A 246 -18.33 -8.60 -6.78
C PHE A 246 -18.98 -9.47 -7.85
N GLU A 247 -18.69 -9.17 -9.10
CA GLU A 247 -19.00 -10.00 -10.25
C GLU A 247 -17.74 -10.20 -11.09
N ASN A 248 -17.50 -11.42 -11.53
CA ASN A 248 -16.42 -11.75 -12.45
C ASN A 248 -16.78 -11.29 -13.87
N LEU A 249 -15.97 -10.42 -14.45
CA LEU A 249 -16.24 -9.93 -15.82
C LEU A 249 -15.98 -10.98 -16.90
N HIS A 250 -15.36 -12.12 -16.54
CA HIS A 250 -15.02 -13.23 -17.41
C HIS A 250 -15.66 -14.55 -16.95
N ALA A 251 -16.76 -14.47 -16.20
CA ALA A 251 -17.43 -15.65 -15.65
C ALA A 251 -17.68 -16.73 -16.72
N GLY A 252 -17.19 -17.95 -16.49
CA GLY A 252 -17.30 -19.08 -17.39
C GLY A 252 -16.32 -19.07 -18.60
N GLU A 253 -15.61 -17.96 -18.85
CA GLU A 253 -14.62 -17.94 -19.93
C GLU A 253 -13.44 -18.87 -19.61
N GLY A 254 -12.98 -19.60 -20.64
CA GLY A 254 -11.84 -20.52 -20.51
C GLY A 254 -12.12 -21.76 -19.65
N ALA A 255 -13.38 -22.10 -19.41
CA ALA A 255 -13.74 -23.35 -18.73
C ALA A 255 -13.25 -24.57 -19.53
N THR A 256 -12.73 -25.58 -18.82
CA THR A 256 -12.22 -26.85 -19.35
C THR A 256 -12.75 -28.02 -18.52
N GLU A 257 -12.47 -29.28 -18.95
CA GLU A 257 -12.82 -30.45 -18.16
C GLU A 257 -12.11 -30.44 -16.77
N ASP A 258 -10.88 -29.96 -16.73
CA ASP A 258 -10.06 -29.88 -15.50
C ASP A 258 -10.43 -28.66 -14.63
N ASP A 259 -10.94 -27.59 -15.24
CA ASP A 259 -11.42 -26.38 -14.56
C ASP A 259 -12.79 -25.94 -15.11
N PRO A 260 -13.88 -26.59 -14.68
CA PRO A 260 -15.22 -26.31 -15.21
C PRO A 260 -15.77 -24.95 -14.80
N VAL A 261 -15.17 -24.27 -13.84
CA VAL A 261 -15.55 -22.92 -13.41
C VAL A 261 -15.05 -21.87 -14.41
N GLY A 262 -13.82 -22.01 -14.89
CA GLY A 262 -13.18 -21.00 -15.73
C GLY A 262 -13.08 -19.63 -15.05
N GLY A 263 -13.44 -18.58 -15.77
CA GLY A 263 -13.51 -17.21 -15.21
C GLY A 263 -12.17 -16.49 -15.17
N TRP A 264 -11.19 -16.98 -15.92
CA TRP A 264 -9.86 -16.36 -16.02
C TRP A 264 -9.90 -15.23 -17.04
N ALA A 265 -9.50 -14.04 -16.60
CA ALA A 265 -9.36 -12.89 -17.48
C ALA A 265 -8.18 -13.07 -18.45
N PRO A 266 -8.24 -12.54 -19.67
CA PRO A 266 -7.07 -12.37 -20.51
C PRO A 266 -6.05 -11.48 -19.77
N ARG A 267 -4.75 -11.66 -20.09
CA ARG A 267 -3.73 -10.77 -19.53
C ARG A 267 -4.06 -9.33 -19.87
N TRP A 268 -4.18 -8.51 -18.84
CA TRP A 268 -4.54 -7.10 -19.02
C TRP A 268 -3.43 -6.33 -19.76
N GLU A 269 -3.80 -5.63 -20.82
CA GLU A 269 -2.85 -4.88 -21.68
C GLU A 269 -2.18 -3.72 -20.95
N GLY A 270 -2.88 -3.06 -20.02
CA GLY A 270 -2.33 -1.98 -19.19
C GLY A 270 -1.25 -2.43 -18.19
N ARG A 271 -1.02 -3.75 -18.03
CA ARG A 271 0.08 -4.25 -17.19
C ARG A 271 1.29 -4.55 -18.05
N ILE A 272 2.36 -3.75 -17.92
CA ILE A 272 3.66 -4.05 -18.52
C ILE A 272 4.20 -5.41 -18.02
N LEU A 273 5.03 -6.07 -18.81
CA LEU A 273 5.74 -7.27 -18.36
C LEU A 273 6.74 -6.90 -17.25
N THR A 274 6.31 -7.03 -16.00
CA THR A 274 7.14 -6.71 -14.85
C THR A 274 8.30 -7.69 -14.68
N SER A 275 9.33 -7.30 -13.92
CA SER A 275 10.46 -8.18 -13.59
C SER A 275 10.01 -9.43 -12.83
N PHE A 276 8.93 -9.35 -12.04
CA PHE A 276 8.32 -10.50 -11.34
C PHE A 276 7.66 -11.46 -12.33
N GLU A 277 6.81 -10.96 -13.22
CA GLU A 277 6.14 -11.77 -14.23
C GLU A 277 7.15 -12.42 -15.19
N ARG A 278 8.21 -11.69 -15.59
CA ARG A 278 9.28 -12.24 -16.43
C ARG A 278 9.97 -13.42 -15.74
N LYS A 279 10.38 -13.29 -14.48
CA LYS A 279 10.98 -14.39 -13.70
C LYS A 279 10.03 -15.59 -13.55
N ALA A 280 8.73 -15.35 -13.40
CA ALA A 280 7.73 -16.41 -13.37
C ALA A 280 7.72 -17.17 -14.70
N ARG A 281 7.68 -16.47 -15.83
CA ARG A 281 7.73 -17.07 -17.18
C ARG A 281 9.03 -17.83 -17.44
N GLU A 282 10.18 -17.27 -17.06
CA GLU A 282 11.47 -17.91 -17.14
C GLU A 282 11.54 -19.22 -16.32
N ALA A 283 10.79 -19.28 -15.22
CA ALA A 283 10.62 -20.46 -14.39
C ALA A 283 9.50 -21.41 -14.86
N GLY A 284 8.92 -21.18 -16.05
CA GLY A 284 7.84 -21.99 -16.62
C GLY A 284 6.47 -21.81 -15.97
N ARG A 285 6.28 -20.78 -15.12
CA ARG A 285 4.98 -20.51 -14.49
C ARG A 285 4.14 -19.59 -15.35
N ARG A 286 2.86 -19.91 -15.46
CA ARG A 286 1.85 -19.09 -16.13
C ARG A 286 1.25 -18.09 -15.14
N ALA A 287 1.04 -16.85 -15.56
CA ALA A 287 0.23 -15.91 -14.80
C ALA A 287 -1.26 -16.21 -15.04
N HIS A 288 -2.02 -16.18 -13.95
CA HIS A 288 -3.48 -16.24 -13.94
C HIS A 288 -3.99 -14.84 -13.60
N ASP A 289 -4.80 -14.29 -14.48
CA ASP A 289 -5.42 -12.97 -14.33
C ASP A 289 -6.90 -13.14 -13.97
N LEU A 290 -7.39 -12.26 -13.09
CA LEU A 290 -8.79 -12.17 -12.70
C LEU A 290 -9.22 -10.70 -12.73
N THR A 291 -10.44 -10.42 -13.16
CA THR A 291 -10.99 -9.07 -13.20
C THR A 291 -12.42 -9.09 -12.69
N TYR A 292 -12.62 -8.37 -11.60
CA TYR A 292 -13.94 -8.25 -10.96
C TYR A 292 -14.42 -6.80 -11.00
N ARG A 293 -15.74 -6.65 -11.09
CA ARG A 293 -16.42 -5.37 -10.95
C ARG A 293 -17.20 -5.36 -9.66
N ARG A 294 -17.15 -4.26 -8.91
CA ARG A 294 -18.06 -4.02 -7.79
C ARG A 294 -19.46 -3.75 -8.30
N LYS A 295 -20.45 -4.46 -7.75
CA LYS A 295 -21.90 -4.29 -8.06
C LYS A 295 -22.45 -2.99 -7.52
#